data_be3b835f6e02ddcc3813e27b68b72a24
#
_entry.id   be3b835f6e02ddcc3813e27b68b72a24
#
_cell.length_a   1.000
_cell.length_b   1.000
_cell.length_c   1.000
_cell.angle_alpha   90.00
_cell.angle_beta   90.00
_cell.angle_gamma   90.00
#
_symmetry.space_group_name_H-M   'P 1'
#
loop_
_entity.id
_entity.type
_entity.pdbx_description
1 polymer ?
#
loop_
_entity_poly.entity_id
_entity_poly.type
_entity_poly.pdbx_seq_one_letter_code
_entity_poly.pdbx_strand_id
1 'polypeptide(L)'
;MVHWADYMAEKILRKRGDREEYVVESGITPSGYVHVGNFREFFTAYIVGHALRDRGKKVRHIHMWDDYDRFRKVPKNVPPEWKEHLTKPVSEVPDPWGCHDSYADHFMEMFEEEVRRLGIEVDFLHARELYKSGEYAEEIKLALKRRNEIKAILDRYRERAKQPPLEEDWQPVMIYCPHCRKEAEFVSWDGEWKVSYRCPHCGSQGETDIREGNVKLRWRVDWPMRWAHFKVDFEPAGKDHLAAGSSYDTGKEISERVFGWKAPMTLMYEFVGIKGQKGKMSGSKGNVILLSDLYEVLEPGIIRFIYAKARPNKELKIDLGFGLLNLYDEFDKVERIYFGLEKAKNLEEEEELKRTYELSMPKVPERLAAQAPFRFLVTLVQMPHLDEDGILRVLQEQGHVPEELAQEDVERIRLRIRLAKNWVEKYAPDDVKFRLLEKPPEIELEPKVRKAMLEVAEWLERHDRFTVEELNNIIFDSAKKRGIPSKKWFKVLYQVFIGKDRGPRLAPFLASLNKDFVVKRLRLEI
;
A
#
# COMPACT_ATOMS: atom_id res chain seq x y z
N MET A 1 5.03 14.22 20.56
CA MET A 1 3.55 14.08 20.31
C MET A 1 3.19 12.61 20.27
N VAL A 2 2.07 12.19 20.90
CA VAL A 2 1.67 10.76 20.90
C VAL A 2 1.25 10.36 19.48
N HIS A 3 1.77 9.25 18.97
CA HIS A 3 1.38 8.74 17.65
C HIS A 3 -0.13 8.41 17.63
N TRP A 4 -0.81 8.69 16.51
CA TRP A 4 -2.26 8.52 16.40
C TRP A 4 -2.75 7.09 16.70
N ALA A 5 -1.96 6.06 16.34
CA ALA A 5 -2.30 4.67 16.64
C ALA A 5 -2.21 4.37 18.14
N ASP A 6 -1.22 4.92 18.84
CA ASP A 6 -1.09 4.82 20.29
C ASP A 6 -2.25 5.50 21.02
N TYR A 7 -2.64 6.69 20.56
CA TYR A 7 -3.82 7.37 21.08
C TYR A 7 -5.09 6.53 20.91
N MET A 8 -5.25 5.88 19.75
CA MET A 8 -6.41 5.01 19.50
C MET A 8 -6.36 3.76 20.38
N ALA A 9 -5.20 3.12 20.52
CA ALA A 9 -5.01 1.97 21.39
C ALA A 9 -5.40 2.28 22.85
N GLU A 10 -4.92 3.41 23.39
CA GLU A 10 -5.31 3.87 24.74
C GLU A 10 -6.80 4.12 24.86
N LYS A 11 -7.41 4.71 23.85
CA LYS A 11 -8.85 4.96 23.82
C LYS A 11 -9.65 3.65 23.80
N ILE A 12 -9.18 2.62 23.08
CA ILE A 12 -9.78 1.28 23.07
C ILE A 12 -9.70 0.67 24.47
N LEU A 13 -8.52 0.62 25.08
CA LEU A 13 -8.32 0.07 26.42
C LEU A 13 -9.25 0.74 27.45
N ARG A 14 -9.32 2.06 27.44
CA ARG A 14 -10.19 2.83 28.34
C ARG A 14 -11.69 2.56 28.12
N LYS A 15 -12.14 2.36 26.87
CA LYS A 15 -13.56 2.21 26.53
C LYS A 15 -14.07 0.77 26.61
N ARG A 16 -13.18 -0.20 26.33
CA ARG A 16 -13.49 -1.65 26.35
C ARG A 16 -13.19 -2.33 27.68
N GLY A 17 -12.49 -1.63 28.57
CA GLY A 17 -11.96 -2.22 29.81
C GLY A 17 -10.65 -2.98 29.54
N ASP A 18 -9.96 -3.34 30.62
CA ASP A 18 -8.71 -4.08 30.54
C ASP A 18 -9.02 -5.57 30.34
N ARG A 19 -8.71 -6.09 29.15
CA ARG A 19 -8.90 -7.49 28.77
C ARG A 19 -7.58 -8.05 28.27
N GLU A 20 -7.47 -9.36 28.24
CA GLU A 20 -6.29 -10.05 27.73
C GLU A 20 -6.22 -9.96 26.19
N GLU A 21 -7.36 -10.09 25.51
CA GLU A 21 -7.46 -10.14 24.06
C GLU A 21 -8.38 -9.07 23.49
N TYR A 22 -7.98 -8.53 22.35
CA TYR A 22 -8.73 -7.56 21.55
C TYR A 22 -8.79 -7.99 20.10
N VAL A 23 -9.85 -7.61 19.40
CA VAL A 23 -10.03 -7.89 17.97
C VAL A 23 -10.05 -6.59 17.18
N VAL A 24 -9.19 -6.49 16.18
CA VAL A 24 -9.23 -5.43 15.17
C VAL A 24 -9.63 -6.02 13.84
N GLU A 25 -10.51 -5.34 13.11
CA GLU A 25 -11.07 -5.86 11.87
C GLU A 25 -10.91 -4.85 10.73
N SER A 26 -10.83 -5.36 9.53
CA SER A 26 -11.02 -4.68 8.25
C SER A 26 -11.76 -5.61 7.30
N GLY A 27 -12.39 -5.10 6.26
CA GLY A 27 -13.08 -5.98 5.33
C GLY A 27 -13.39 -5.33 3.99
N ILE A 28 -13.53 -6.15 2.95
CA ILE A 28 -13.84 -5.70 1.61
C ILE A 28 -14.55 -6.78 0.80
N THR A 29 -15.46 -6.37 -0.10
CA THR A 29 -15.99 -7.24 -1.15
C THR A 29 -14.97 -7.34 -2.29
N PRO A 30 -14.53 -8.56 -2.69
CA PRO A 30 -13.57 -8.77 -3.78
C PRO A 30 -14.25 -8.58 -5.16
N SER A 31 -14.72 -7.37 -5.41
CA SER A 31 -15.43 -7.00 -6.65
C SER A 31 -14.51 -6.45 -7.75
N GLY A 32 -13.20 -6.48 -7.55
CA GLY A 32 -12.16 -5.99 -8.43
C GLY A 32 -10.82 -5.91 -7.68
N TYR A 33 -9.78 -5.39 -8.35
CA TYR A 33 -8.46 -5.25 -7.75
C TYR A 33 -8.49 -4.45 -6.45
N VAL A 34 -7.85 -5.00 -5.42
CA VAL A 34 -7.64 -4.31 -4.13
C VAL A 34 -6.47 -3.35 -4.30
N HIS A 35 -6.77 -2.08 -4.36
CA HIS A 35 -5.79 -1.04 -4.64
C HIS A 35 -5.23 -0.41 -3.35
N VAL A 36 -4.19 0.40 -3.48
CA VAL A 36 -3.53 1.09 -2.35
C VAL A 36 -4.49 1.92 -1.48
N GLY A 37 -5.63 2.37 -2.03
CA GLY A 37 -6.69 3.04 -1.28
C GLY A 37 -7.44 2.11 -0.33
N ASN A 38 -7.72 0.88 -0.74
CA ASN A 38 -8.32 -0.16 0.11
C ASN A 38 -7.32 -0.64 1.17
N PHE A 39 -6.06 -0.79 0.81
CA PHE A 39 -5.00 -1.15 1.74
C PHE A 39 -4.89 -0.18 2.92
N ARG A 40 -5.30 1.07 2.78
CA ARG A 40 -5.32 2.03 3.89
C ARG A 40 -6.21 1.60 5.04
N GLU A 41 -7.38 1.04 4.76
CA GLU A 41 -8.27 0.48 5.79
C GLU A 41 -7.58 -0.68 6.51
N PHE A 42 -7.11 -1.66 5.74
CA PHE A 42 -6.39 -2.81 6.25
C PHE A 42 -5.21 -2.39 7.15
N PHE A 43 -4.36 -1.48 6.67
CA PHE A 43 -3.18 -1.05 7.43
C PHE A 43 -3.54 -0.21 8.65
N THR A 44 -4.66 0.53 8.62
CA THR A 44 -5.14 1.28 9.80
C THR A 44 -5.56 0.31 10.93
N ALA A 45 -6.24 -0.79 10.60
CA ALA A 45 -6.55 -1.84 11.58
C ALA A 45 -5.27 -2.50 12.12
N TYR A 46 -4.34 -2.87 11.22
CA TYR A 46 -3.07 -3.48 11.59
C TYR A 46 -2.26 -2.63 12.57
N ILE A 47 -2.05 -1.34 12.28
CA ILE A 47 -1.18 -0.48 13.11
C ILE A 47 -1.79 -0.19 14.47
N VAL A 48 -3.12 -0.08 14.59
CA VAL A 48 -3.80 0.03 15.89
C VAL A 48 -3.66 -1.27 16.67
N GLY A 49 -3.80 -2.43 16.00
CA GLY A 49 -3.52 -3.72 16.59
C GLY A 49 -2.07 -3.86 17.06
N HIS A 50 -1.11 -3.35 16.29
CA HIS A 50 0.30 -3.32 16.69
C HIS A 50 0.51 -2.46 17.95
N ALA A 51 -0.07 -1.27 18.00
CA ALA A 51 0.01 -0.41 19.17
C ALA A 51 -0.63 -1.03 20.45
N LEU A 52 -1.63 -1.90 20.30
CA LEU A 52 -2.18 -2.70 21.41
C LEU A 52 -1.23 -3.82 21.82
N ARG A 53 -0.59 -4.52 20.88
CA ARG A 53 0.41 -5.57 21.18
C ARG A 53 1.60 -5.02 21.95
N ASP A 54 2.09 -3.84 21.59
CA ASP A 54 3.18 -3.15 22.30
C ASP A 54 2.82 -2.80 23.76
N ARG A 55 1.54 -2.79 24.08
CA ARG A 55 1.02 -2.64 25.45
C ARG A 55 0.76 -3.99 26.17
N GLY A 56 1.33 -5.07 25.63
CA GLY A 56 1.25 -6.42 26.19
C GLY A 56 -0.10 -7.10 25.99
N LYS A 57 -0.92 -6.65 25.02
CA LYS A 57 -2.22 -7.27 24.75
C LYS A 57 -2.12 -8.30 23.63
N LYS A 58 -2.87 -9.40 23.76
CA LYS A 58 -3.13 -10.28 22.63
C LYS A 58 -4.07 -9.57 21.67
N VAL A 59 -3.75 -9.60 20.40
CA VAL A 59 -4.57 -8.97 19.37
C VAL A 59 -4.76 -9.92 18.20
N ARG A 60 -6.00 -10.23 17.92
CA ARG A 60 -6.42 -10.89 16.71
C ARG A 60 -6.71 -9.84 15.64
N HIS A 61 -6.01 -9.88 14.51
CA HIS A 61 -6.31 -9.04 13.35
C HIS A 61 -7.09 -9.87 12.34
N ILE A 62 -8.32 -9.48 12.06
CA ILE A 62 -9.20 -10.12 11.08
C ILE A 62 -9.29 -9.25 9.84
N HIS A 63 -9.16 -9.86 8.66
CA HIS A 63 -9.60 -9.26 7.41
C HIS A 63 -10.73 -10.10 6.81
N MET A 64 -11.92 -9.51 6.74
CA MET A 64 -13.11 -10.18 6.26
C MET A 64 -13.27 -9.99 4.76
N TRP A 65 -13.25 -11.08 4.03
CA TRP A 65 -13.64 -11.09 2.64
C TRP A 65 -15.17 -11.23 2.52
N ASP A 66 -15.84 -10.18 2.02
CA ASP A 66 -17.26 -10.23 1.68
C ASP A 66 -17.49 -10.97 0.35
N ASP A 67 -16.88 -12.13 0.23
CA ASP A 67 -16.85 -12.98 -0.96
C ASP A 67 -18.16 -13.74 -1.20
N TYR A 68 -19.10 -13.65 -0.26
CA TYR A 68 -20.45 -14.17 -0.38
C TYR A 68 -21.49 -13.10 -0.74
N ASP A 69 -21.03 -11.88 -1.05
CA ASP A 69 -21.86 -10.81 -1.60
C ASP A 69 -22.19 -11.10 -3.07
N ARG A 70 -23.35 -10.59 -3.51
CA ARG A 70 -23.81 -10.80 -4.89
C ARG A 70 -22.97 -10.06 -5.92
N PHE A 71 -22.75 -10.68 -7.07
CA PHE A 71 -22.16 -10.07 -8.25
C PHE A 71 -23.17 -9.07 -8.85
N ARG A 72 -22.95 -7.77 -8.62
CA ARG A 72 -23.95 -6.71 -8.90
C ARG A 72 -23.87 -6.16 -10.33
N LYS A 73 -22.68 -6.18 -10.92
CA LYS A 73 -22.43 -5.62 -12.26
C LYS A 73 -21.22 -6.31 -12.89
N VAL A 74 -21.19 -6.35 -14.20
CA VAL A 74 -20.01 -6.81 -14.96
C VAL A 74 -19.05 -5.63 -15.12
N PRO A 75 -17.81 -5.72 -14.61
CA PRO A 75 -16.80 -4.68 -14.83
C PRO A 75 -16.41 -4.58 -16.31
N LYS A 76 -15.80 -3.45 -16.70
CA LYS A 76 -15.42 -3.19 -18.10
C LYS A 76 -14.35 -4.14 -18.64
N ASN A 77 -13.52 -4.68 -17.77
CA ASN A 77 -12.43 -5.62 -18.08
C ASN A 77 -12.85 -7.09 -18.01
N VAL A 78 -14.14 -7.35 -17.83
CA VAL A 78 -14.73 -8.69 -17.79
C VAL A 78 -15.60 -8.87 -19.03
N PRO A 79 -15.60 -10.06 -19.67
CA PRO A 79 -16.41 -10.33 -20.85
C PRO A 79 -17.90 -10.04 -20.60
N PRO A 80 -18.64 -9.44 -21.57
CA PRO A 80 -20.04 -9.08 -21.39
C PRO A 80 -20.99 -10.26 -21.10
N GLU A 81 -20.64 -11.47 -21.50
CA GLU A 81 -21.36 -12.72 -21.24
C GLU A 81 -21.44 -13.05 -19.74
N TRP A 82 -20.53 -12.53 -18.91
CA TRP A 82 -20.62 -12.66 -17.45
C TRP A 82 -21.90 -12.05 -16.86
N LYS A 83 -22.72 -11.37 -17.66
CA LYS A 83 -24.07 -10.94 -17.26
C LYS A 83 -24.95 -12.11 -16.80
N GLU A 84 -24.72 -13.31 -17.30
CA GLU A 84 -25.44 -14.51 -16.88
C GLU A 84 -25.19 -14.86 -15.41
N HIS A 85 -24.09 -14.40 -14.81
CA HIS A 85 -23.73 -14.64 -13.41
C HIS A 85 -24.23 -13.55 -12.44
N LEU A 86 -24.89 -12.50 -12.94
CA LEU A 86 -25.46 -11.46 -12.07
C LEU A 86 -26.33 -12.07 -10.99
N THR A 87 -26.24 -11.52 -9.79
CA THR A 87 -26.91 -11.91 -8.54
C THR A 87 -26.43 -13.22 -7.89
N LYS A 88 -25.48 -13.94 -8.48
CA LYS A 88 -24.76 -15.02 -7.77
C LYS A 88 -23.79 -14.44 -6.74
N PRO A 89 -23.39 -15.21 -5.70
CA PRO A 89 -22.24 -14.84 -4.87
C PRO A 89 -20.99 -14.61 -5.73
N VAL A 90 -20.18 -13.60 -5.44
CA VAL A 90 -18.96 -13.32 -6.23
C VAL A 90 -17.97 -14.49 -6.20
N SER A 91 -17.96 -15.27 -5.12
CA SER A 91 -17.17 -16.51 -4.98
C SER A 91 -17.70 -17.71 -5.78
N GLU A 92 -18.85 -17.59 -6.41
CA GLU A 92 -19.43 -18.62 -7.28
C GLU A 92 -19.54 -18.17 -8.75
N VAL A 93 -18.96 -17.02 -9.05
CA VAL A 93 -18.78 -16.54 -10.42
C VAL A 93 -17.46 -17.09 -10.95
N PRO A 94 -17.44 -17.74 -12.14
CA PRO A 94 -16.20 -18.22 -12.74
C PRO A 94 -15.18 -17.11 -12.95
N ASP A 95 -13.89 -17.44 -12.79
CA ASP A 95 -12.82 -16.52 -13.11
C ASP A 95 -12.76 -16.26 -14.62
N PRO A 96 -12.92 -15.01 -15.09
CA PRO A 96 -12.90 -14.72 -16.52
C PRO A 96 -11.51 -14.87 -17.16
N TRP A 97 -10.47 -14.96 -16.36
CA TRP A 97 -9.08 -15.16 -16.83
C TRP A 97 -8.64 -16.63 -16.73
N GLY A 98 -9.39 -17.47 -16.03
CA GLY A 98 -9.15 -18.91 -15.95
C GLY A 98 -7.91 -19.31 -15.14
N CYS A 99 -7.42 -18.46 -14.25
CA CYS A 99 -6.23 -18.72 -13.44
C CYS A 99 -6.54 -19.01 -11.95
N HIS A 100 -7.77 -18.78 -11.51
CA HIS A 100 -8.24 -19.06 -10.15
C HIS A 100 -9.60 -19.78 -10.18
N ASP A 101 -10.03 -20.30 -9.04
CA ASP A 101 -11.28 -21.08 -8.95
C ASP A 101 -12.53 -20.21 -9.15
N SER A 102 -12.49 -18.95 -8.72
CA SER A 102 -13.59 -18.01 -8.90
C SER A 102 -13.09 -16.58 -9.19
N TYR A 103 -14.02 -15.76 -9.64
CA TYR A 103 -13.82 -14.31 -9.79
C TYR A 103 -13.31 -13.65 -8.50
N ALA A 104 -13.85 -14.05 -7.34
CA ALA A 104 -13.43 -13.52 -6.05
C ALA A 104 -12.00 -13.96 -5.70
N ASP A 105 -11.69 -15.26 -5.90
CA ASP A 105 -10.37 -15.82 -5.56
C ASP A 105 -9.25 -15.12 -6.33
N HIS A 106 -9.50 -14.73 -7.59
CA HIS A 106 -8.54 -13.97 -8.40
C HIS A 106 -8.01 -12.71 -7.67
N PHE A 107 -8.88 -11.93 -7.04
CA PHE A 107 -8.49 -10.70 -6.36
C PHE A 107 -8.04 -10.93 -4.91
N MET A 108 -8.63 -11.90 -4.24
CA MET A 108 -8.30 -12.22 -2.85
C MET A 108 -6.89 -12.79 -2.73
N GLU A 109 -6.54 -13.80 -3.53
CA GLU A 109 -5.22 -14.43 -3.49
C GLU A 109 -4.10 -13.46 -3.84
N MET A 110 -4.32 -12.58 -4.82
CA MET A 110 -3.35 -11.51 -5.14
C MET A 110 -3.08 -10.61 -3.95
N PHE A 111 -4.13 -10.12 -3.29
CA PHE A 111 -3.96 -9.22 -2.14
C PHE A 111 -3.35 -9.93 -0.94
N GLU A 112 -3.74 -11.16 -0.66
CA GLU A 112 -3.17 -11.96 0.42
C GLU A 112 -1.67 -12.21 0.23
N GLU A 113 -1.25 -12.50 -1.00
CA GLU A 113 0.19 -12.62 -1.32
C GLU A 113 0.92 -11.30 -1.13
N GLU A 114 0.34 -10.19 -1.57
CA GLU A 114 0.91 -8.85 -1.36
C GLU A 114 1.06 -8.52 0.13
N VAL A 115 0.08 -8.87 0.96
CA VAL A 115 0.13 -8.66 2.42
C VAL A 115 1.17 -9.55 3.08
N ARG A 116 1.30 -10.83 2.67
CA ARG A 116 2.35 -11.73 3.18
C ARG A 116 3.74 -11.17 2.93
N ARG A 117 3.99 -10.55 1.77
CA ARG A 117 5.26 -9.88 1.45
C ARG A 117 5.56 -8.68 2.36
N LEU A 118 4.54 -8.05 2.98
CA LEU A 118 4.75 -7.04 4.01
C LEU A 118 5.13 -7.62 5.38
N GLY A 119 5.09 -8.94 5.56
CA GLY A 119 5.34 -9.60 6.83
C GLY A 119 4.24 -9.35 7.88
N ILE A 120 3.03 -9.02 7.44
CA ILE A 120 1.88 -8.75 8.32
C ILE A 120 1.12 -10.04 8.56
N GLU A 121 0.96 -10.40 9.83
CA GLU A 121 0.12 -11.51 10.27
C GLU A 121 -1.34 -11.05 10.39
N VAL A 122 -2.25 -11.79 9.76
CA VAL A 122 -3.68 -11.50 9.72
C VAL A 122 -4.47 -12.78 9.47
N ASP A 123 -5.64 -12.89 10.09
CA ASP A 123 -6.62 -13.94 9.83
C ASP A 123 -7.50 -13.48 8.65
N PHE A 124 -7.26 -14.03 7.47
CA PHE A 124 -8.17 -13.86 6.35
C PHE A 124 -9.37 -14.78 6.53
N LEU A 125 -10.56 -14.20 6.70
CA LEU A 125 -11.81 -14.93 6.85
C LEU A 125 -12.67 -14.75 5.60
N HIS A 126 -13.30 -15.83 5.17
CA HIS A 126 -14.15 -15.86 4.00
C HIS A 126 -15.62 -15.98 4.39
N ALA A 127 -16.42 -14.96 4.06
CA ALA A 127 -17.86 -14.98 4.37
C ALA A 127 -18.56 -16.22 3.80
N ARG A 128 -18.14 -16.68 2.59
CA ARG A 128 -18.67 -17.91 1.98
C ARG A 128 -18.52 -19.14 2.89
N GLU A 129 -17.39 -19.27 3.58
CA GLU A 129 -17.13 -20.41 4.45
C GLU A 129 -17.98 -20.34 5.72
N LEU A 130 -18.06 -19.15 6.32
CA LEU A 130 -18.82 -18.92 7.53
C LEU A 130 -20.33 -19.12 7.33
N TYR A 131 -20.85 -18.71 6.17
CA TYR A 131 -22.25 -18.98 5.81
C TYR A 131 -22.48 -20.45 5.48
N LYS A 132 -21.64 -21.07 4.64
CA LYS A 132 -21.81 -22.46 4.18
C LYS A 132 -21.58 -23.50 5.29
N SER A 133 -20.75 -23.20 6.28
CA SER A 133 -20.58 -24.06 7.46
C SER A 133 -21.74 -23.99 8.45
N GLY A 134 -22.65 -23.03 8.29
CA GLY A 134 -23.73 -22.77 9.24
C GLY A 134 -23.28 -22.02 10.50
N GLU A 135 -22.05 -21.48 10.54
CA GLU A 135 -21.52 -20.78 11.71
C GLU A 135 -22.38 -19.56 12.12
N TYR A 136 -22.99 -18.87 11.13
CA TYR A 136 -23.89 -17.75 11.37
C TYR A 136 -25.37 -18.11 11.52
N ALA A 137 -25.71 -19.40 11.61
CA ALA A 137 -27.10 -19.86 11.59
C ALA A 137 -27.94 -19.31 12.76
N GLU A 138 -27.38 -19.27 13.97
CA GLU A 138 -28.06 -18.73 15.15
C GLU A 138 -28.29 -17.23 15.03
N GLU A 139 -27.32 -16.49 14.52
CA GLU A 139 -27.44 -15.04 14.31
C GLU A 139 -28.45 -14.71 13.21
N ILE A 140 -28.51 -15.51 12.14
CA ILE A 140 -29.54 -15.38 11.09
C ILE A 140 -30.92 -15.61 11.71
N LYS A 141 -31.08 -16.68 12.49
CA LYS A 141 -32.33 -16.98 13.20
C LYS A 141 -32.72 -15.84 14.15
N LEU A 142 -31.76 -15.29 14.87
CA LEU A 142 -31.99 -14.15 15.77
C LEU A 142 -32.41 -12.91 14.97
N ALA A 143 -31.77 -12.60 13.86
CA ALA A 143 -32.14 -11.48 13.01
C ALA A 143 -33.56 -11.61 12.45
N LEU A 144 -33.98 -12.82 12.05
CA LEU A 144 -35.36 -13.10 11.62
C LEU A 144 -36.36 -12.89 12.75
N LYS A 145 -36.07 -13.39 13.96
CA LYS A 145 -36.91 -13.17 15.17
C LYS A 145 -37.03 -11.68 15.53
N ARG A 146 -35.96 -10.93 15.36
CA ARG A 146 -35.88 -9.50 15.70
C ARG A 146 -36.11 -8.58 14.47
N ARG A 147 -36.66 -9.11 13.37
CA ARG A 147 -36.90 -8.40 12.11
C ARG A 147 -37.54 -7.03 12.29
N ASN A 148 -38.63 -6.98 13.07
CA ASN A 148 -39.39 -5.74 13.25
C ASN A 148 -38.57 -4.66 13.99
N GLU A 149 -37.73 -5.05 14.94
CA GLU A 149 -36.85 -4.14 15.64
C GLU A 149 -35.74 -3.62 14.71
N ILE A 150 -35.12 -4.52 13.92
CA ILE A 150 -34.12 -4.13 12.93
C ILE A 150 -34.74 -3.17 11.91
N LYS A 151 -35.93 -3.49 11.39
CA LYS A 151 -36.66 -2.63 10.44
C LYS A 151 -36.92 -1.25 11.05
N ALA A 152 -37.41 -1.19 12.30
CA ALA A 152 -37.69 0.07 12.99
C ALA A 152 -36.43 0.93 13.19
N ILE A 153 -35.29 0.30 13.50
CA ILE A 153 -33.99 1.00 13.55
C ILE A 153 -33.67 1.59 12.19
N LEU A 154 -33.69 0.80 11.14
CA LEU A 154 -33.36 1.23 9.79
C LEU A 154 -34.29 2.34 9.29
N ASP A 155 -35.60 2.21 9.51
CA ASP A 155 -36.61 3.18 9.05
C ASP A 155 -36.43 4.55 9.73
N ARG A 156 -36.12 4.58 11.02
CA ARG A 156 -35.84 5.82 11.76
C ARG A 156 -34.67 6.61 11.16
N TYR A 157 -33.63 5.93 10.70
CA TYR A 157 -32.49 6.59 10.01
C TYR A 157 -32.82 6.99 8.57
N ARG A 158 -33.66 6.21 7.90
CA ARG A 158 -34.18 6.56 6.55
C ARG A 158 -35.06 7.80 6.61
N GLU A 159 -35.93 7.90 7.60
CA GLU A 159 -36.75 9.10 7.84
C GLU A 159 -35.90 10.35 8.03
N ARG A 160 -34.88 10.29 8.89
CA ARG A 160 -33.91 11.38 9.08
C ARG A 160 -33.18 11.78 7.79
N ALA A 161 -32.91 10.82 6.92
CA ALA A 161 -32.32 11.01 5.59
C ALA A 161 -33.35 11.39 4.50
N LYS A 162 -34.63 11.60 4.87
CA LYS A 162 -35.75 11.89 3.95
C LYS A 162 -35.92 10.80 2.87
N GLN A 163 -35.67 9.55 3.21
CA GLN A 163 -35.90 8.39 2.36
C GLN A 163 -37.21 7.71 2.78
N PRO A 164 -37.93 7.06 1.84
CA PRO A 164 -39.12 6.28 2.18
C PRO A 164 -38.75 5.13 3.13
N PRO A 165 -39.69 4.70 4.01
CA PRO A 165 -39.47 3.54 4.87
C PRO A 165 -39.23 2.28 4.02
N LEU A 166 -38.66 1.26 4.64
CA LEU A 166 -38.56 -0.07 4.04
C LEU A 166 -39.97 -0.65 3.85
N GLU A 167 -40.15 -1.47 2.84
CA GLU A 167 -41.41 -2.14 2.54
C GLU A 167 -41.86 -3.00 3.75
N GLU A 168 -43.18 -3.24 3.87
CA GLU A 168 -43.71 -3.97 5.03
C GLU A 168 -43.20 -5.41 5.10
N ASP A 169 -43.01 -6.05 3.97
CA ASP A 169 -42.49 -7.40 3.81
C ASP A 169 -40.96 -7.51 3.83
N TRP A 170 -40.24 -6.38 4.02
CA TRP A 170 -38.79 -6.36 4.07
C TRP A 170 -38.24 -7.42 5.06
N GLN A 171 -37.20 -8.14 4.65
CA GLN A 171 -36.52 -9.14 5.46
C GLN A 171 -35.06 -8.78 5.70
N PRO A 172 -34.49 -9.16 6.86
CA PRO A 172 -33.07 -8.93 7.16
C PRO A 172 -32.13 -9.84 6.36
N VAL A 173 -32.69 -10.78 5.61
CA VAL A 173 -31.98 -11.81 4.85
C VAL A 173 -32.21 -11.67 3.35
N MET A 174 -31.34 -12.27 2.59
CA MET A 174 -31.44 -12.58 1.18
C MET A 174 -31.19 -14.09 0.99
N ILE A 175 -31.72 -14.67 -0.06
CA ILE A 175 -31.61 -16.11 -0.32
C ILE A 175 -30.90 -16.33 -1.65
N TYR A 176 -29.90 -17.19 -1.66
CA TYR A 176 -29.34 -17.74 -2.88
C TYR A 176 -30.08 -19.04 -3.24
N CYS A 177 -30.67 -19.07 -4.42
CA CYS A 177 -31.37 -20.24 -4.91
C CYS A 177 -30.48 -21.49 -4.84
N PRO A 178 -30.88 -22.58 -4.19
CA PRO A 178 -30.10 -23.81 -4.13
C PRO A 178 -29.75 -24.40 -5.50
N HIS A 179 -30.57 -24.11 -6.54
CA HIS A 179 -30.40 -24.67 -7.89
C HIS A 179 -29.52 -23.82 -8.80
N CYS A 180 -29.84 -22.52 -8.97
CA CYS A 180 -29.12 -21.67 -9.92
C CYS A 180 -28.14 -20.68 -9.25
N ARG A 181 -28.08 -20.64 -7.93
CA ARG A 181 -27.24 -19.80 -7.09
C ARG A 181 -27.48 -18.29 -7.22
N LYS A 182 -28.50 -17.87 -7.96
CA LYS A 182 -28.92 -16.48 -8.06
C LYS A 182 -29.82 -16.08 -6.90
N GLU A 183 -29.99 -14.78 -6.66
CA GLU A 183 -30.86 -14.27 -5.60
C GLU A 183 -32.31 -14.72 -5.84
N ALA A 184 -32.93 -15.30 -4.82
CA ALA A 184 -34.33 -15.77 -4.81
C ALA A 184 -35.18 -14.92 -3.86
N GLU A 185 -36.48 -14.90 -4.09
CA GLU A 185 -37.45 -14.21 -3.26
C GLU A 185 -37.70 -14.99 -1.96
N PHE A 186 -37.72 -14.30 -0.85
CA PHE A 186 -38.18 -14.84 0.42
C PHE A 186 -39.70 -14.97 0.40
N VAL A 187 -40.22 -16.12 0.82
CA VAL A 187 -41.66 -16.39 0.89
C VAL A 187 -42.16 -16.43 2.33
N SER A 188 -41.55 -17.27 3.14
CA SER A 188 -41.92 -17.42 4.57
C SER A 188 -40.76 -18.02 5.37
N TRP A 189 -40.89 -17.95 6.70
CA TRP A 189 -39.99 -18.59 7.66
C TRP A 189 -40.81 -19.38 8.66
N ASP A 190 -40.41 -20.60 8.97
CA ASP A 190 -41.12 -21.50 9.88
C ASP A 190 -41.01 -21.13 11.38
N GLY A 191 -40.24 -20.12 11.69
CA GLY A 191 -39.91 -19.71 13.06
C GLY A 191 -38.71 -20.44 13.65
N GLU A 192 -38.15 -21.41 12.98
CA GLU A 192 -37.01 -22.23 13.39
C GLU A 192 -35.86 -22.18 12.35
N TRP A 193 -35.71 -23.20 11.55
CA TRP A 193 -34.55 -23.32 10.67
C TRP A 193 -34.84 -23.22 9.18
N LYS A 194 -36.10 -23.27 8.77
CA LYS A 194 -36.46 -23.36 7.35
C LYS A 194 -37.05 -22.07 6.82
N VAL A 195 -36.52 -21.64 5.70
CA VAL A 195 -36.99 -20.49 4.91
C VAL A 195 -37.53 -21.00 3.58
N SER A 196 -38.77 -20.62 3.26
CA SER A 196 -39.37 -20.92 1.94
C SER A 196 -38.96 -19.82 0.94
N TYR A 197 -38.70 -20.23 -0.29
CA TYR A 197 -38.24 -19.35 -1.36
C TYR A 197 -38.93 -19.62 -2.69
N ARG A 198 -38.90 -18.62 -3.57
CA ARG A 198 -39.25 -18.71 -4.98
C ARG A 198 -38.16 -18.03 -5.80
N CYS A 199 -37.64 -18.74 -6.80
CA CYS A 199 -36.59 -18.21 -7.66
C CYS A 199 -37.16 -17.67 -8.98
N PRO A 200 -37.08 -16.37 -9.25
CA PRO A 200 -37.55 -15.79 -10.51
C PRO A 200 -36.63 -16.12 -11.69
N HIS A 201 -35.42 -16.63 -11.45
CA HIS A 201 -34.45 -16.93 -12.51
C HIS A 201 -34.58 -18.32 -13.11
N CYS A 202 -34.86 -19.33 -12.30
CA CYS A 202 -34.97 -20.71 -12.77
C CYS A 202 -36.35 -21.33 -12.50
N GLY A 203 -37.28 -20.59 -11.88
CA GLY A 203 -38.62 -21.04 -11.58
C GLY A 203 -38.71 -22.01 -10.39
N SER A 204 -37.61 -22.40 -9.76
CA SER A 204 -37.64 -23.30 -8.61
C SER A 204 -38.29 -22.63 -7.40
N GLN A 205 -39.00 -23.43 -6.61
CA GLN A 205 -39.56 -23.02 -5.32
C GLN A 205 -39.44 -24.17 -4.33
N GLY A 206 -39.30 -23.84 -3.04
CA GLY A 206 -39.13 -24.85 -2.01
C GLY A 206 -38.69 -24.23 -0.68
N GLU A 207 -38.10 -25.06 0.15
CA GLU A 207 -37.53 -24.66 1.44
C GLU A 207 -36.02 -24.90 1.43
N THR A 208 -35.29 -24.07 2.20
CA THR A 208 -33.88 -24.27 2.49
C THR A 208 -33.64 -24.07 3.99
N ASP A 209 -32.74 -24.85 4.55
CA ASP A 209 -32.33 -24.72 5.94
C ASP A 209 -31.30 -23.58 6.05
N ILE A 210 -31.45 -22.74 7.06
CA ILE A 210 -30.52 -21.60 7.34
C ILE A 210 -29.08 -22.10 7.49
N ARG A 211 -28.88 -23.30 8.04
CA ARG A 211 -27.57 -23.94 8.28
C ARG A 211 -26.87 -24.43 7.01
N GLU A 212 -27.56 -24.48 5.88
CA GLU A 212 -27.01 -24.92 4.58
C GLU A 212 -26.30 -23.80 3.81
N GLY A 213 -26.30 -22.59 4.35
CA GLY A 213 -25.58 -21.45 3.77
C GLY A 213 -26.30 -20.74 2.62
N ASN A 214 -27.52 -21.11 2.29
CA ASN A 214 -28.30 -20.45 1.22
C ASN A 214 -28.95 -19.14 1.67
N VAL A 215 -29.03 -18.90 2.98
CA VAL A 215 -29.64 -17.71 3.59
C VAL A 215 -28.54 -16.80 4.13
N LYS A 216 -28.43 -15.59 3.57
CA LYS A 216 -27.43 -14.59 3.94
C LYS A 216 -28.09 -13.36 4.55
N LEU A 217 -27.51 -12.80 5.58
CA LEU A 217 -27.91 -11.48 6.10
C LEU A 217 -27.65 -10.39 5.05
N ARG A 218 -28.57 -9.41 4.96
CA ARG A 218 -28.33 -8.20 4.18
C ARG A 218 -27.21 -7.41 4.82
N TRP A 219 -26.37 -6.75 4.01
CA TRP A 219 -25.13 -6.11 4.44
C TRP A 219 -25.28 -5.20 5.69
N ARG A 220 -26.35 -4.40 5.78
CA ARG A 220 -26.58 -3.53 6.93
C ARG A 220 -26.93 -4.29 8.23
N VAL A 221 -27.19 -5.57 8.16
CA VAL A 221 -27.43 -6.48 9.29
C VAL A 221 -26.23 -7.41 9.49
N ASP A 222 -25.61 -7.84 8.40
CA ASP A 222 -24.44 -8.71 8.36
C ASP A 222 -23.24 -8.06 9.08
N TRP A 223 -22.92 -6.83 8.71
CA TRP A 223 -21.79 -6.10 9.29
C TRP A 223 -21.85 -5.97 10.81
N PRO A 224 -22.94 -5.42 11.43
CA PRO A 224 -23.08 -5.37 12.88
C PRO A 224 -23.22 -6.74 13.55
N MET A 225 -23.72 -7.76 12.86
CA MET A 225 -23.72 -9.13 13.36
C MET A 225 -22.30 -9.64 13.53
N ARG A 226 -21.44 -9.45 12.55
CA ARG A 226 -20.02 -9.85 12.59
C ARG A 226 -19.27 -9.19 13.74
N TRP A 227 -19.54 -7.92 14.03
CA TRP A 227 -18.97 -7.25 15.21
C TRP A 227 -19.28 -8.00 16.51
N ALA A 228 -20.50 -8.48 16.65
CA ALA A 228 -20.90 -9.25 17.80
C ALA A 228 -20.33 -10.66 17.81
N HIS A 229 -20.35 -11.34 16.67
CA HIS A 229 -19.83 -12.71 16.51
C HIS A 229 -18.34 -12.80 16.86
N PHE A 230 -17.51 -11.94 16.26
CA PHE A 230 -16.06 -11.92 16.46
C PHE A 230 -15.61 -11.07 17.64
N LYS A 231 -16.52 -10.41 18.34
CA LYS A 231 -16.20 -9.51 19.47
C LYS A 231 -15.27 -8.38 19.09
N VAL A 232 -15.52 -7.75 17.93
CA VAL A 232 -14.68 -6.71 17.35
C VAL A 232 -14.62 -5.48 18.25
N ASP A 233 -13.42 -4.98 18.52
CA ASP A 233 -13.15 -3.82 19.37
C ASP A 233 -12.84 -2.56 18.57
N PHE A 234 -12.22 -2.73 17.41
CA PHE A 234 -11.85 -1.64 16.53
C PHE A 234 -11.99 -2.05 15.05
N GLU A 235 -12.61 -1.18 14.28
CA GLU A 235 -12.68 -1.27 12.82
C GLU A 235 -12.63 0.13 12.21
N PRO A 236 -11.64 0.46 11.36
CA PRO A 236 -11.62 1.72 10.64
C PRO A 236 -12.73 1.73 9.59
N ALA A 237 -13.26 2.89 9.28
CA ALA A 237 -14.30 3.01 8.28
C ALA A 237 -14.06 4.21 7.35
N GLY A 238 -14.40 4.04 6.09
CA GLY A 238 -14.39 5.10 5.11
C GLY A 238 -15.43 6.18 5.43
N LYS A 239 -15.18 7.39 4.96
CA LYS A 239 -16.03 8.56 5.17
C LYS A 239 -17.51 8.32 4.86
N ASP A 240 -17.79 7.54 3.81
CA ASP A 240 -19.15 7.24 3.38
C ASP A 240 -19.93 6.40 4.41
N HIS A 241 -19.24 5.64 5.25
CA HIS A 241 -19.83 4.81 6.31
C HIS A 241 -20.01 5.55 7.62
N LEU A 242 -19.33 6.67 7.81
CA LEU A 242 -19.35 7.48 9.04
C LEU A 242 -20.14 8.78 8.92
N ALA A 243 -20.74 9.06 7.76
CA ALA A 243 -21.66 10.18 7.62
C ALA A 243 -22.87 9.98 8.56
N ALA A 244 -23.40 11.06 9.10
CA ALA A 244 -24.54 11.01 10.02
C ALA A 244 -25.72 10.22 9.43
N GLY A 245 -26.22 9.23 10.14
CA GLY A 245 -27.29 8.34 9.70
C GLY A 245 -26.88 7.27 8.68
N SER A 246 -25.59 7.07 8.48
CA SER A 246 -25.07 6.05 7.54
C SER A 246 -25.00 4.65 8.18
N SER A 247 -24.24 3.79 7.54
CA SER A 247 -24.16 2.37 7.91
C SER A 247 -23.60 2.11 9.30
N TYR A 248 -22.65 2.92 9.76
CA TYR A 248 -22.07 2.74 11.10
C TYR A 248 -23.08 3.09 12.20
N ASP A 249 -23.84 4.18 12.06
CA ASP A 249 -24.85 4.56 13.04
C ASP A 249 -25.97 3.52 13.17
N THR A 250 -26.48 3.01 12.04
CA THR A 250 -27.46 1.94 12.05
C THR A 250 -26.88 0.63 12.59
N GLY A 251 -25.66 0.30 12.17
CA GLY A 251 -24.95 -0.90 12.62
C GLY A 251 -24.70 -0.89 14.13
N LYS A 252 -24.34 0.28 14.68
CA LYS A 252 -24.14 0.44 16.12
C LYS A 252 -25.36 0.02 16.92
N GLU A 253 -26.55 0.55 16.56
CA GLU A 253 -27.77 0.19 17.28
C GLU A 253 -28.17 -1.28 17.08
N ILE A 254 -28.00 -1.80 15.88
CA ILE A 254 -28.31 -3.22 15.58
C ILE A 254 -27.37 -4.13 16.38
N SER A 255 -26.07 -3.86 16.38
CA SER A 255 -25.09 -4.66 17.14
C SER A 255 -25.41 -4.67 18.64
N GLU A 256 -25.66 -3.50 19.22
CA GLU A 256 -25.89 -3.36 20.66
C GLU A 256 -27.23 -3.94 21.09
N ARG A 257 -28.31 -3.67 20.34
CA ARG A 257 -29.67 -4.02 20.75
C ARG A 257 -30.10 -5.42 20.30
N VAL A 258 -29.68 -5.85 19.13
CA VAL A 258 -30.08 -7.15 18.57
C VAL A 258 -29.09 -8.25 18.89
N PHE A 259 -27.79 -7.99 18.69
CA PHE A 259 -26.74 -8.99 18.86
C PHE A 259 -25.97 -8.89 20.19
N GLY A 260 -26.25 -7.88 21.01
CA GLY A 260 -25.72 -7.78 22.37
C GLY A 260 -24.24 -7.44 22.49
N TRP A 261 -23.65 -6.85 21.45
CA TRP A 261 -22.27 -6.41 21.47
C TRP A 261 -22.15 -4.91 21.22
N LYS A 262 -21.38 -4.24 22.04
CA LYS A 262 -21.09 -2.81 21.84
C LYS A 262 -20.27 -2.63 20.56
N ALA A 263 -20.75 -1.79 19.64
CA ALA A 263 -20.12 -1.55 18.36
C ALA A 263 -18.61 -1.22 18.48
N PRO A 264 -17.76 -1.64 17.55
CA PRO A 264 -16.34 -1.35 17.61
C PRO A 264 -16.08 0.15 17.63
N MET A 265 -14.98 0.54 18.25
CA MET A 265 -14.46 1.88 18.06
C MET A 265 -14.00 2.03 16.61
N THR A 266 -14.22 3.20 16.05
CA THR A 266 -13.88 3.46 14.65
C THR A 266 -12.98 4.69 14.51
N LEU A 267 -12.27 4.72 13.39
CA LEU A 267 -11.47 5.85 12.96
C LEU A 267 -11.72 6.06 11.47
N MET A 268 -12.09 7.30 11.11
CA MET A 268 -12.27 7.66 9.72
C MET A 268 -10.93 7.73 9.00
N TYR A 269 -10.85 7.13 7.83
CA TYR A 269 -9.72 7.30 6.94
C TYR A 269 -10.14 8.04 5.66
N GLU A 270 -9.24 8.91 5.19
CA GLU A 270 -9.40 9.64 3.93
C GLU A 270 -8.77 8.86 2.76
N PHE A 271 -9.07 9.28 1.55
CA PHE A 271 -8.63 8.61 0.32
C PHE A 271 -7.10 8.61 0.16
N VAL A 272 -6.61 7.64 -0.60
CA VAL A 272 -5.25 7.60 -1.15
C VAL A 272 -5.34 8.04 -2.61
N GLY A 273 -4.56 9.05 -2.97
CA GLY A 273 -4.43 9.56 -4.32
C GLY A 273 -3.01 9.40 -4.86
N ILE A 274 -2.85 9.62 -6.14
CA ILE A 274 -1.55 9.63 -6.81
C ILE A 274 -1.27 11.04 -7.28
N LYS A 275 -0.07 11.52 -6.99
CA LYS A 275 0.35 12.84 -7.41
C LYS A 275 0.36 12.93 -8.94
N GLY A 276 -0.29 13.95 -9.47
CA GLY A 276 -0.43 14.15 -10.92
C GLY A 276 -1.67 13.51 -11.55
N GLN A 277 -2.39 12.64 -10.83
CA GLN A 277 -3.67 12.10 -11.30
C GLN A 277 -4.84 12.83 -10.62
N LYS A 278 -5.89 13.12 -11.41
CA LYS A 278 -7.13 13.69 -10.90
C LYS A 278 -8.18 12.61 -10.69
N GLY A 279 -8.85 12.63 -9.54
CA GLY A 279 -9.99 11.77 -9.23
C GLY A 279 -9.68 10.57 -8.32
N LYS A 280 -10.76 9.93 -7.84
CA LYS A 280 -10.69 8.75 -6.96
C LYS A 280 -10.28 7.52 -7.77
N MET A 281 -9.35 6.74 -7.25
CA MET A 281 -9.06 5.40 -7.78
C MET A 281 -10.30 4.51 -7.69
N SER A 282 -10.50 3.67 -8.70
CA SER A 282 -11.59 2.70 -8.72
C SER A 282 -11.17 1.44 -9.46
N GLY A 283 -11.18 0.29 -8.78
CA GLY A 283 -10.81 -1.00 -9.36
C GLY A 283 -11.58 -1.34 -10.64
N SER A 284 -12.83 -0.90 -10.74
CA SER A 284 -13.65 -1.11 -11.94
C SER A 284 -13.36 -0.18 -13.11
N LYS A 285 -12.53 0.86 -12.92
CA LYS A 285 -12.16 1.84 -13.97
C LYS A 285 -10.76 1.63 -14.54
N GLY A 286 -9.94 0.76 -13.93
CA GLY A 286 -8.59 0.44 -14.40
C GLY A 286 -7.52 1.54 -14.13
N ASN A 287 -7.87 2.60 -13.39
CA ASN A 287 -6.93 3.67 -13.01
C ASN A 287 -6.50 3.50 -11.55
N VAL A 288 -5.97 2.34 -11.22
CA VAL A 288 -5.57 2.00 -9.86
C VAL A 288 -4.07 1.74 -9.79
N ILE A 289 -3.48 1.98 -8.63
CA ILE A 289 -2.18 1.46 -8.24
C ILE A 289 -2.40 0.37 -7.21
N LEU A 290 -1.77 -0.76 -7.42
CA LEU A 290 -1.78 -1.93 -6.55
C LEU A 290 -0.55 -1.91 -5.63
N LEU A 291 -0.54 -2.75 -4.61
CA LEU A 291 0.66 -2.98 -3.81
C LEU A 291 1.79 -3.57 -4.66
N SER A 292 1.46 -4.44 -5.63
CA SER A 292 2.42 -4.98 -6.61
C SER A 292 3.16 -3.89 -7.37
N ASP A 293 2.49 -2.82 -7.79
CA ASP A 293 3.13 -1.68 -8.44
C ASP A 293 4.10 -0.95 -7.50
N LEU A 294 3.75 -0.84 -6.21
CA LEU A 294 4.65 -0.26 -5.20
C LEU A 294 5.87 -1.14 -4.96
N TYR A 295 5.71 -2.47 -4.93
CA TYR A 295 6.82 -3.41 -4.76
C TYR A 295 7.84 -3.38 -5.90
N GLU A 296 7.46 -2.87 -7.06
CA GLU A 296 8.39 -2.71 -8.16
C GLU A 296 9.45 -1.63 -7.91
N VAL A 297 9.15 -0.65 -7.04
CA VAL A 297 9.99 0.53 -6.82
C VAL A 297 10.23 0.89 -5.36
N LEU A 298 9.58 0.20 -4.41
CA LEU A 298 9.70 0.46 -2.97
C LEU A 298 10.00 -0.83 -2.19
N GLU A 299 10.86 -0.71 -1.18
CA GLU A 299 11.05 -1.74 -0.18
C GLU A 299 9.76 -1.93 0.65
N PRO A 300 9.45 -3.16 1.13
CA PRO A 300 8.29 -3.41 1.99
C PRO A 300 8.23 -2.50 3.24
N GLY A 301 9.38 -2.20 3.84
CA GLY A 301 9.50 -1.29 4.98
C GLY A 301 9.04 0.13 4.65
N ILE A 302 9.40 0.62 3.47
CA ILE A 302 8.98 1.96 3.00
C ILE A 302 7.48 2.00 2.72
N ILE A 303 6.91 0.93 2.14
CA ILE A 303 5.47 0.85 1.92
C ILE A 303 4.72 0.97 3.24
N ARG A 304 5.10 0.19 4.26
CA ARG A 304 4.48 0.28 5.60
C ARG A 304 4.69 1.65 6.23
N PHE A 305 5.88 2.23 6.10
CA PHE A 305 6.22 3.55 6.64
C PHE A 305 5.33 4.68 6.09
N ILE A 306 5.01 4.67 4.79
CA ILE A 306 4.11 5.64 4.16
C ILE A 306 2.77 5.70 4.90
N TYR A 307 2.18 4.52 5.19
CA TYR A 307 0.89 4.43 5.85
C TYR A 307 0.96 4.70 7.35
N ALA A 308 2.03 4.27 8.02
CA ALA A 308 2.24 4.53 9.45
C ALA A 308 2.38 6.02 9.74
N LYS A 309 3.17 6.73 8.92
CA LYS A 309 3.39 8.17 9.03
C LYS A 309 2.12 8.98 8.73
N ALA A 310 1.28 8.53 7.81
CA ALA A 310 0.12 9.27 7.37
C ALA A 310 -0.99 9.25 8.43
N ARG A 311 -1.46 10.44 8.84
CA ARG A 311 -2.65 10.52 9.71
C ARG A 311 -3.87 10.05 8.94
N PRO A 312 -4.67 9.11 9.48
CA PRO A 312 -5.81 8.54 8.76
C PRO A 312 -6.80 9.56 8.21
N ASN A 313 -7.09 10.61 8.95
CA ASN A 313 -8.04 11.68 8.58
C ASN A 313 -7.47 12.70 7.58
N LYS A 314 -6.31 12.46 7.00
CA LYS A 314 -5.70 13.28 5.94
C LYS A 314 -5.56 12.48 4.67
N GLU A 315 -5.77 13.12 3.52
CA GLU A 315 -5.49 12.52 2.23
C GLU A 315 -4.02 12.08 2.15
N LEU A 316 -3.78 10.87 1.72
CA LEU A 316 -2.43 10.35 1.43
C LEU A 316 -2.18 10.45 -0.07
N LYS A 317 -1.12 11.16 -0.47
CA LYS A 317 -0.70 11.26 -1.87
C LYS A 317 0.61 10.51 -2.08
N ILE A 318 0.58 9.48 -2.90
CA ILE A 318 1.75 8.71 -3.30
C ILE A 318 2.36 9.38 -4.53
N ASP A 319 3.63 9.73 -4.47
CA ASP A 319 4.40 10.33 -5.56
C ASP A 319 5.47 9.35 -6.03
N LEU A 320 5.23 8.69 -7.16
CA LEU A 320 6.17 7.74 -7.76
C LEU A 320 7.22 8.43 -8.66
N GLY A 321 7.12 9.74 -8.88
CA GLY A 321 8.13 10.54 -9.56
C GLY A 321 9.26 10.97 -8.60
N PHE A 322 9.64 12.25 -8.61
CA PHE A 322 10.69 12.77 -7.73
C PHE A 322 10.41 12.57 -6.23
N GLY A 323 9.15 12.51 -5.82
CA GLY A 323 8.77 12.28 -4.43
C GLY A 323 9.26 10.95 -3.89
N LEU A 324 9.39 9.92 -4.74
CA LEU A 324 9.94 8.63 -4.34
C LEU A 324 11.39 8.73 -3.86
N LEU A 325 12.20 9.55 -4.51
CA LEU A 325 13.59 9.77 -4.09
C LEU A 325 13.67 10.42 -2.70
N ASN A 326 12.79 11.39 -2.43
CA ASN A 326 12.70 12.02 -1.10
C ASN A 326 12.21 11.03 -0.04
N LEU A 327 11.32 10.12 -0.41
CA LEU A 327 10.81 9.10 0.48
C LEU A 327 11.88 8.11 0.93
N TYR A 328 12.77 7.70 0.02
CA TYR A 328 13.95 6.89 0.38
C TYR A 328 14.90 7.64 1.31
N ASP A 329 15.21 8.90 0.99
CA ASP A 329 16.09 9.73 1.83
C ASP A 329 15.50 9.90 3.24
N GLU A 330 14.18 10.12 3.33
CA GLU A 330 13.47 10.25 4.59
C GLU A 330 13.47 8.95 5.39
N PHE A 331 13.15 7.83 4.76
CA PHE A 331 13.13 6.53 5.42
C PHE A 331 14.51 6.14 5.96
N ASP A 332 15.55 6.29 5.14
CA ASP A 332 16.93 6.02 5.54
C ASP A 332 17.35 6.90 6.73
N LYS A 333 16.93 8.17 6.72
CA LYS A 333 17.17 9.06 7.86
C LYS A 333 16.45 8.61 9.12
N VAL A 334 15.20 8.20 9.01
CA VAL A 334 14.42 7.71 10.15
C VAL A 334 15.03 6.44 10.74
N GLU A 335 15.49 5.50 9.90
CA GLU A 335 16.24 4.34 10.36
C GLU A 335 17.52 4.75 11.14
N ARG A 336 18.33 5.69 10.60
CA ARG A 336 19.54 6.16 11.30
C ARG A 336 19.24 6.86 12.63
N ILE A 337 18.15 7.62 12.70
CA ILE A 337 17.66 8.23 13.96
C ILE A 337 17.24 7.13 14.95
N TYR A 338 16.51 6.14 14.49
CA TYR A 338 16.06 5.03 15.34
C TYR A 338 17.25 4.30 15.98
N PHE A 339 18.28 4.00 15.20
CA PHE A 339 19.50 3.31 15.67
C PHE A 339 20.54 4.25 16.31
N GLY A 340 20.21 5.53 16.51
CA GLY A 340 21.10 6.49 17.20
C GLY A 340 22.30 6.96 16.37
N LEU A 341 22.30 6.76 15.06
CA LEU A 341 23.37 7.15 14.14
C LEU A 341 23.19 8.56 13.57
N GLU A 342 22.01 9.13 13.69
CA GLU A 342 21.67 10.50 13.29
C GLU A 342 20.76 11.14 14.34
N LYS A 343 20.82 12.46 14.49
CA LYS A 343 19.97 13.20 15.42
C LYS A 343 18.78 13.83 14.68
N ALA A 344 17.61 13.80 15.30
CA ALA A 344 16.48 14.61 14.89
C ALA A 344 16.71 16.10 15.27
N LYS A 345 15.85 17.00 14.83
CA LYS A 345 15.94 18.43 15.15
C LYS A 345 15.74 18.72 16.63
N ASN A 346 14.92 17.92 17.30
CA ASN A 346 14.63 18.00 18.72
C ASN A 346 14.11 16.66 19.24
N LEU A 347 13.98 16.52 20.57
CA LEU A 347 13.53 15.29 21.23
C LEU A 347 12.10 14.87 20.83
N GLU A 348 11.20 15.82 20.64
CA GLU A 348 9.80 15.52 20.26
C GLU A 348 9.74 14.89 18.85
N GLU A 349 10.48 15.45 17.89
CA GLU A 349 10.59 14.87 16.54
C GLU A 349 11.26 13.49 16.58
N GLU A 350 12.30 13.32 17.43
CA GLU A 350 12.98 12.03 17.58
C GLU A 350 12.03 10.94 18.07
N GLU A 351 11.27 11.20 19.12
CA GLU A 351 10.29 10.27 19.67
C GLU A 351 9.20 9.91 18.64
N GLU A 352 8.68 10.91 17.91
CA GLU A 352 7.65 10.71 16.89
C GLU A 352 8.19 9.84 15.73
N LEU A 353 9.40 10.12 15.25
CA LEU A 353 10.00 9.37 14.14
C LEU A 353 10.35 7.93 14.55
N LYS A 354 10.97 7.75 15.73
CA LYS A 354 11.25 6.41 16.28
C LYS A 354 9.98 5.59 16.43
N ARG A 355 8.94 6.19 17.00
CA ARG A 355 7.67 5.49 17.19
C ARG A 355 6.97 5.15 15.86
N THR A 356 7.02 6.04 14.87
CA THR A 356 6.50 5.77 13.53
C THR A 356 7.24 4.59 12.87
N TYR A 357 8.57 4.55 13.03
CA TYR A 357 9.38 3.45 12.54
C TYR A 357 9.00 2.12 13.19
N GLU A 358 8.94 2.05 14.53
CA GLU A 358 8.52 0.86 15.28
C GLU A 358 7.17 0.34 14.78
N LEU A 359 6.17 1.20 14.71
CA LEU A 359 4.82 0.84 14.27
C LEU A 359 4.75 0.43 12.80
N SER A 360 5.72 0.83 11.98
CA SER A 360 5.79 0.41 10.58
C SER A 360 6.47 -0.94 10.39
N MET A 361 7.15 -1.47 11.40
CA MET A 361 7.87 -2.74 11.31
C MET A 361 7.11 -3.86 12.02
N PRO A 362 6.81 -4.99 11.36
CA PRO A 362 6.23 -6.17 12.03
C PRO A 362 7.12 -6.66 13.17
N LYS A 363 8.44 -6.62 12.95
CA LYS A 363 9.48 -6.80 13.94
C LYS A 363 10.61 -5.84 13.62
N VAL A 364 10.99 -5.01 14.58
CA VAL A 364 12.13 -4.11 14.42
C VAL A 364 13.41 -4.95 14.35
N PRO A 365 14.29 -4.71 13.35
CA PRO A 365 15.55 -5.44 13.25
C PRO A 365 16.50 -5.06 14.40
N GLU A 366 17.41 -5.98 14.76
CA GLU A 366 18.36 -5.77 15.85
C GLU A 366 19.47 -4.77 15.50
N ARG A 367 19.74 -4.60 14.22
CA ARG A 367 20.73 -3.62 13.69
C ARG A 367 20.22 -2.95 12.44
N LEU A 368 20.79 -1.81 12.13
CA LEU A 368 20.59 -1.15 10.84
C LEU A 368 21.32 -1.94 9.74
N ALA A 369 20.59 -2.40 8.74
CA ALA A 369 21.19 -2.96 7.54
C ALA A 369 21.79 -1.84 6.66
N ALA A 370 22.82 -2.17 5.88
CA ALA A 370 23.52 -1.21 5.02
C ALA A 370 22.53 -0.47 4.10
N GLN A 371 22.68 0.86 4.09
CA GLN A 371 21.84 1.78 3.32
C GLN A 371 22.60 2.24 2.07
N ALA A 372 22.39 1.60 0.91
CA ALA A 372 22.85 2.16 -0.35
C ALA A 372 21.97 3.36 -0.72
N PRO A 373 22.56 4.59 -0.91
CA PRO A 373 21.77 5.78 -1.21
C PRO A 373 21.00 5.63 -2.54
N PHE A 374 19.67 5.65 -2.47
CA PHE A 374 18.84 5.34 -3.64
C PHE A 374 19.07 6.29 -4.82
N ARG A 375 19.28 7.58 -4.55
CA ARG A 375 19.62 8.57 -5.59
C ARG A 375 20.92 8.25 -6.33
N PHE A 376 21.88 7.67 -5.62
CA PHE A 376 23.13 7.26 -6.24
C PHE A 376 22.95 5.97 -7.04
N LEU A 377 22.19 5.03 -6.53
CA LEU A 377 21.79 3.82 -7.30
C LEU A 377 21.09 4.19 -8.60
N VAL A 378 20.17 5.17 -8.59
CA VAL A 378 19.53 5.69 -9.82
C VAL A 378 20.55 6.17 -10.86
N THR A 379 21.67 6.69 -10.42
CA THR A 379 22.77 7.05 -11.34
C THR A 379 23.48 5.80 -11.86
N LEU A 380 23.88 4.88 -10.97
CA LEU A 380 24.68 3.71 -11.31
C LEU A 380 23.96 2.72 -12.21
N VAL A 381 22.66 2.49 -12.01
CA VAL A 381 21.86 1.56 -12.84
C VAL A 381 21.71 2.01 -14.30
N GLN A 382 22.02 3.27 -14.61
CA GLN A 382 22.02 3.82 -15.97
C GLN A 382 23.37 3.69 -16.68
N MET A 383 24.38 3.10 -15.99
CA MET A 383 25.72 2.89 -16.53
C MET A 383 25.82 1.52 -17.23
N PRO A 384 25.95 1.46 -18.56
CA PRO A 384 25.85 0.20 -19.29
C PRO A 384 26.97 -0.81 -19.00
N HIS A 385 28.08 -0.35 -18.41
CA HIS A 385 29.23 -1.19 -18.06
C HIS A 385 29.18 -1.76 -16.64
N LEU A 386 28.17 -1.39 -15.83
CA LEU A 386 28.01 -1.87 -14.47
C LEU A 386 26.88 -2.90 -14.38
N ASP A 387 27.23 -4.09 -13.93
CA ASP A 387 26.29 -5.08 -13.41
C ASP A 387 26.05 -4.88 -11.90
N GLU A 388 25.24 -5.71 -11.27
CA GLU A 388 24.95 -5.60 -9.84
C GLU A 388 26.21 -5.68 -8.97
N ASP A 389 27.16 -6.54 -9.31
CA ASP A 389 28.42 -6.69 -8.56
C ASP A 389 29.35 -5.50 -8.79
N GLY A 390 29.36 -4.94 -10.01
CA GLY A 390 30.06 -3.70 -10.31
C GLY A 390 29.51 -2.52 -9.54
N ILE A 391 28.19 -2.40 -9.43
CA ILE A 391 27.54 -1.36 -8.62
C ILE A 391 27.92 -1.52 -7.15
N LEU A 392 27.90 -2.75 -6.62
CA LEU A 392 28.28 -3.02 -5.23
C LEU A 392 29.73 -2.59 -4.95
N ARG A 393 30.69 -2.92 -5.86
CA ARG A 393 32.08 -2.47 -5.75
C ARG A 393 32.19 -0.94 -5.72
N VAL A 394 31.50 -0.25 -6.63
CA VAL A 394 31.49 1.23 -6.64
C VAL A 394 30.97 1.81 -5.33
N LEU A 395 29.91 1.23 -4.75
CA LEU A 395 29.37 1.66 -3.45
C LEU A 395 30.38 1.49 -2.32
N GLN A 396 31.15 0.39 -2.30
CA GLN A 396 32.21 0.12 -1.33
C GLN A 396 33.42 1.07 -1.53
N GLU A 397 33.91 1.19 -2.75
CA GLU A 397 35.05 2.06 -3.12
C GLU A 397 34.79 3.54 -2.81
N GLN A 398 33.54 3.99 -2.96
CA GLN A 398 33.14 5.36 -2.64
C GLN A 398 32.69 5.54 -1.17
N GLY A 399 32.77 4.50 -0.35
CA GLY A 399 32.45 4.56 1.08
C GLY A 399 30.96 4.74 1.39
N HIS A 400 30.07 4.41 0.44
CA HIS A 400 28.63 4.46 0.67
C HIS A 400 28.11 3.26 1.48
N VAL A 401 28.80 2.14 1.41
CA VAL A 401 28.54 0.94 2.21
C VAL A 401 29.87 0.38 2.74
N PRO A 402 29.87 -0.38 3.87
CA PRO A 402 31.07 -1.00 4.40
C PRO A 402 31.76 -1.95 3.41
N GLU A 403 33.07 -2.16 3.59
CA GLU A 403 33.81 -3.19 2.84
C GLU A 403 33.33 -4.60 3.15
N GLU A 404 33.09 -4.87 4.45
CA GLU A 404 32.52 -6.13 4.91
C GLU A 404 31.02 -6.00 5.08
N LEU A 405 30.26 -6.81 4.39
CA LEU A 405 28.80 -6.84 4.39
C LEU A 405 28.29 -8.21 4.84
N ALA A 406 27.32 -8.21 5.74
CA ALA A 406 26.56 -9.43 6.03
C ALA A 406 25.65 -9.78 4.84
N GLN A 407 25.18 -11.02 4.78
CA GLN A 407 24.31 -11.49 3.71
C GLN A 407 23.06 -10.62 3.56
N GLU A 408 22.43 -10.22 4.66
CA GLU A 408 21.24 -9.37 4.68
C GLU A 408 21.52 -7.98 4.06
N ASP A 409 22.72 -7.43 4.29
CA ASP A 409 23.11 -6.14 3.69
C ASP A 409 23.23 -6.27 2.17
N VAL A 410 23.87 -7.34 1.69
CA VAL A 410 24.00 -7.61 0.25
C VAL A 410 22.63 -7.81 -0.40
N GLU A 411 21.75 -8.58 0.24
CA GLU A 411 20.38 -8.80 -0.25
C GLU A 411 19.58 -7.50 -0.36
N ARG A 412 19.66 -6.64 0.66
CA ARG A 412 19.01 -5.33 0.66
C ARG A 412 19.57 -4.41 -0.44
N ILE A 413 20.89 -4.36 -0.59
CA ILE A 413 21.52 -3.55 -1.64
C ILE A 413 21.10 -4.04 -3.03
N ARG A 414 21.14 -5.34 -3.29
CA ARG A 414 20.68 -5.91 -4.56
C ARG A 414 19.20 -5.65 -4.82
N LEU A 415 18.36 -5.74 -3.80
CA LEU A 415 16.95 -5.35 -3.90
C LEU A 415 16.86 -3.87 -4.35
N ARG A 416 17.56 -2.95 -3.68
CA ARG A 416 17.54 -1.52 -4.02
C ARG A 416 18.06 -1.25 -5.45
N ILE A 417 19.05 -1.99 -5.92
CA ILE A 417 19.55 -1.88 -7.30
C ILE A 417 18.42 -2.23 -8.30
N ARG A 418 17.72 -3.34 -8.08
CA ARG A 418 16.57 -3.74 -8.93
C ARG A 418 15.45 -2.70 -8.89
N LEU A 419 15.09 -2.21 -7.69
CA LEU A 419 14.06 -1.19 -7.52
C LEU A 419 14.43 0.14 -8.20
N ALA A 420 15.71 0.54 -8.13
CA ALA A 420 16.21 1.73 -8.82
C ALA A 420 16.14 1.57 -10.34
N LYS A 421 16.50 0.40 -10.88
CA LYS A 421 16.39 0.10 -12.30
C LYS A 421 14.93 0.18 -12.77
N ASN A 422 14.03 -0.49 -12.07
CA ASN A 422 12.60 -0.45 -12.37
C ASN A 422 12.06 0.98 -12.33
N TRP A 423 12.47 1.76 -11.32
CA TRP A 423 12.03 3.15 -11.20
C TRP A 423 12.50 4.01 -12.37
N VAL A 424 13.78 3.86 -12.80
CA VAL A 424 14.31 4.57 -13.97
C VAL A 424 13.52 4.22 -15.22
N GLU A 425 13.18 2.96 -15.42
CA GLU A 425 12.44 2.51 -16.58
C GLU A 425 11.00 3.03 -16.62
N LYS A 426 10.28 2.95 -15.48
CA LYS A 426 8.82 3.15 -15.44
C LYS A 426 8.37 4.54 -14.99
N TYR A 427 9.08 5.19 -14.06
CA TYR A 427 8.57 6.37 -13.36
C TYR A 427 9.51 7.57 -13.37
N ALA A 428 10.78 7.37 -13.68
CA ALA A 428 11.73 8.47 -13.64
C ALA A 428 11.39 9.55 -14.67
N PRO A 429 11.37 10.83 -14.26
CA PRO A 429 11.25 11.94 -15.20
C PRO A 429 12.43 11.95 -16.20
N ASP A 430 12.20 12.50 -17.38
CA ASP A 430 13.22 12.56 -18.44
C ASP A 430 14.49 13.32 -18.03
N ASP A 431 14.35 14.26 -17.08
CA ASP A 431 15.49 15.01 -16.54
C ASP A 431 16.46 14.12 -15.75
N VAL A 432 16.00 12.98 -15.22
CA VAL A 432 16.81 12.03 -14.46
C VAL A 432 17.48 11.01 -15.37
N LYS A 433 16.82 10.64 -16.46
CA LYS A 433 17.31 9.65 -17.42
C LYS A 433 18.49 10.22 -18.19
N PHE A 434 19.56 9.43 -18.37
CA PHE A 434 20.68 9.82 -19.21
C PHE A 434 21.31 8.60 -19.88
N ARG A 435 22.14 8.85 -20.89
CA ARG A 435 23.01 7.85 -21.51
C ARG A 435 24.37 8.48 -21.71
N LEU A 436 25.42 7.70 -21.52
CA LEU A 436 26.76 8.10 -21.92
C LEU A 436 26.81 8.28 -23.43
N LEU A 437 27.38 9.38 -23.88
CA LEU A 437 27.61 9.58 -25.31
C LEU A 437 28.68 8.60 -25.82
N GLU A 438 28.45 7.98 -26.95
CA GLU A 438 29.43 7.10 -27.60
C GLU A 438 30.63 7.89 -28.13
N LYS A 439 30.38 9.10 -28.63
CA LYS A 439 31.37 10.03 -29.15
C LYS A 439 31.26 11.38 -28.45
N PRO A 440 32.37 12.16 -28.36
CA PRO A 440 32.30 13.51 -27.84
C PRO A 440 31.41 14.37 -28.73
N PRO A 441 30.62 15.28 -28.17
CA PRO A 441 29.78 16.16 -28.97
C PRO A 441 30.64 17.18 -29.74
N GLU A 442 30.15 17.59 -30.89
CA GLU A 442 30.72 18.73 -31.61
C GLU A 442 30.30 20.03 -30.94
N ILE A 443 31.12 20.51 -29.99
CA ILE A 443 30.87 21.75 -29.27
C ILE A 443 32.03 22.70 -29.39
N GLU A 444 31.74 23.98 -29.67
CA GLU A 444 32.75 25.04 -29.57
C GLU A 444 32.98 25.40 -28.08
N LEU A 445 34.18 25.16 -27.60
CA LEU A 445 34.60 25.47 -26.26
C LEU A 445 35.49 26.73 -26.22
N GLU A 446 35.16 27.65 -25.29
CA GLU A 446 36.07 28.74 -25.00
C GLU A 446 37.46 28.18 -24.59
N PRO A 447 38.56 28.81 -25.01
CA PRO A 447 39.93 28.34 -24.69
C PRO A 447 40.15 28.11 -23.17
N LYS A 448 39.55 28.95 -22.31
CA LYS A 448 39.66 28.80 -20.86
C LYS A 448 38.92 27.56 -20.33
N VAL A 449 37.76 27.19 -20.93
CA VAL A 449 37.00 26.01 -20.57
C VAL A 449 37.76 24.74 -20.98
N ARG A 450 38.30 24.71 -22.21
CA ARG A 450 39.15 23.61 -22.66
C ARG A 450 40.36 23.39 -21.76
N LYS A 451 41.06 24.48 -21.35
CA LYS A 451 42.19 24.41 -20.41
C LYS A 451 41.77 23.87 -19.03
N ALA A 452 40.58 24.20 -18.54
CA ALA A 452 40.05 23.65 -17.30
C ALA A 452 39.78 22.14 -17.42
N MET A 453 39.19 21.67 -18.51
CA MET A 453 38.98 20.22 -18.77
C MET A 453 40.32 19.47 -18.84
N LEU A 454 41.31 20.00 -19.52
CA LEU A 454 42.64 19.38 -19.61
C LEU A 454 43.34 19.30 -18.24
N GLU A 455 43.20 20.32 -17.37
CA GLU A 455 43.75 20.28 -16.01
C GLU A 455 43.14 19.15 -15.18
N VAL A 456 41.82 18.93 -15.29
CA VAL A 456 41.15 17.80 -14.61
C VAL A 456 41.64 16.48 -15.17
N ALA A 457 41.76 16.35 -16.51
CA ALA A 457 42.29 15.13 -17.17
C ALA A 457 43.73 14.83 -16.71
N GLU A 458 44.62 15.82 -16.75
CA GLU A 458 46.02 15.67 -16.30
C GLU A 458 46.11 15.31 -14.82
N TRP A 459 45.24 15.87 -13.98
CA TRP A 459 45.19 15.52 -12.56
C TRP A 459 44.79 14.05 -12.39
N LEU A 460 43.77 13.58 -13.07
CA LEU A 460 43.35 12.17 -13.05
C LEU A 460 44.45 11.22 -13.54
N GLU A 461 45.21 11.58 -14.57
CA GLU A 461 46.35 10.77 -15.05
C GLU A 461 47.45 10.58 -14.01
N ARG A 462 47.68 11.60 -13.18
CA ARG A 462 48.73 11.59 -12.14
C ARG A 462 48.32 10.91 -10.85
N HIS A 463 47.02 10.65 -10.66
CA HIS A 463 46.47 10.09 -9.42
C HIS A 463 45.77 8.76 -9.72
N ASP A 464 46.40 7.64 -9.39
CA ASP A 464 45.81 6.31 -9.55
C ASP A 464 44.72 6.01 -8.50
N ARG A 465 44.83 6.63 -7.35
CA ARG A 465 43.81 6.55 -6.28
C ARG A 465 43.45 7.96 -5.85
N PHE A 466 42.17 8.22 -5.70
CA PHE A 466 41.64 9.49 -5.24
C PHE A 466 40.26 9.28 -4.59
N THR A 467 39.89 10.20 -3.75
CA THR A 467 38.55 10.27 -3.16
C THR A 467 37.61 11.09 -4.04
N VAL A 468 36.30 10.88 -3.89
CA VAL A 468 35.29 11.71 -4.57
C VAL A 468 35.43 13.19 -4.20
N GLU A 469 35.87 13.49 -2.97
CA GLU A 469 36.10 14.86 -2.50
C GLU A 469 37.27 15.50 -3.24
N GLU A 470 38.40 14.81 -3.39
CA GLU A 470 39.56 15.30 -4.14
C GLU A 470 39.21 15.57 -5.60
N LEU A 471 38.46 14.65 -6.25
CA LEU A 471 37.96 14.85 -7.61
C LEU A 471 37.01 16.07 -7.68
N ASN A 472 36.12 16.22 -6.73
CA ASN A 472 35.24 17.38 -6.66
C ASN A 472 36.01 18.69 -6.54
N ASN A 473 37.04 18.71 -5.67
CA ASN A 473 37.89 19.89 -5.46
C ASN A 473 38.61 20.29 -6.74
N ILE A 474 39.27 19.37 -7.45
CA ILE A 474 39.96 19.70 -8.71
C ILE A 474 38.98 20.19 -9.79
N ILE A 475 37.78 19.61 -9.87
CA ILE A 475 36.74 20.07 -10.81
C ILE A 475 36.37 21.52 -10.51
N PHE A 476 36.16 21.91 -9.25
CA PHE A 476 35.80 23.26 -8.89
C PHE A 476 36.99 24.25 -9.05
N ASP A 477 38.17 23.86 -8.61
CA ASP A 477 39.37 24.72 -8.64
C ASP A 477 39.81 25.03 -10.06
N SER A 478 39.76 24.07 -10.98
CA SER A 478 40.09 24.26 -12.39
C SER A 478 39.25 25.35 -13.06
N ALA A 479 37.98 25.43 -12.72
CA ALA A 479 37.07 26.47 -13.21
C ALA A 479 37.28 27.81 -12.49
N LYS A 480 37.39 27.77 -11.15
CA LYS A 480 37.55 28.96 -10.32
C LYS A 480 38.80 29.75 -10.70
N LYS A 481 39.96 29.09 -10.89
CA LYS A 481 41.23 29.71 -11.31
C LYS A 481 41.11 30.48 -12.65
N ARG A 482 40.14 30.12 -13.49
CA ARG A 482 39.92 30.70 -14.84
C ARG A 482 38.68 31.60 -14.92
N GLY A 483 38.07 31.93 -13.77
CA GLY A 483 36.88 32.76 -13.73
C GLY A 483 35.70 32.18 -14.54
N ILE A 484 35.55 30.86 -14.58
CA ILE A 484 34.42 30.19 -15.24
C ILE A 484 33.28 30.05 -14.24
N PRO A 485 32.09 30.60 -14.53
CA PRO A 485 30.92 30.44 -13.65
C PRO A 485 30.57 28.98 -13.49
N SER A 486 30.31 28.50 -12.26
CA SER A 486 30.01 27.11 -11.94
C SER A 486 28.87 26.55 -12.80
N LYS A 487 27.79 27.30 -13.00
CA LYS A 487 26.65 26.88 -13.84
C LYS A 487 27.09 26.57 -15.28
N LYS A 488 27.94 27.39 -15.87
CA LYS A 488 28.48 27.19 -17.21
C LYS A 488 29.40 25.98 -17.25
N TRP A 489 30.27 25.84 -16.23
CA TRP A 489 31.22 24.75 -16.12
C TRP A 489 30.54 23.38 -16.05
N PHE A 490 29.61 23.21 -15.12
CA PHE A 490 28.86 21.97 -14.97
C PHE A 490 28.03 21.65 -16.22
N LYS A 491 27.39 22.64 -16.83
CA LYS A 491 26.67 22.45 -18.10
C LYS A 491 27.56 21.85 -19.19
N VAL A 492 28.76 22.38 -19.38
CA VAL A 492 29.70 21.87 -20.38
C VAL A 492 30.10 20.43 -20.07
N LEU A 493 30.43 20.11 -18.83
CA LEU A 493 30.78 18.75 -18.44
C LEU A 493 29.63 17.76 -18.68
N TYR A 494 28.38 18.11 -18.33
CA TYR A 494 27.25 17.25 -18.65
C TYR A 494 27.03 17.11 -20.17
N GLN A 495 27.19 18.15 -20.94
CA GLN A 495 27.10 18.09 -22.39
C GLN A 495 28.15 17.14 -22.99
N VAL A 496 29.38 17.17 -22.47
CA VAL A 496 30.48 16.33 -22.92
C VAL A 496 30.25 14.84 -22.63
N PHE A 497 29.69 14.51 -21.48
CA PHE A 497 29.50 13.10 -21.07
C PHE A 497 28.16 12.52 -21.47
N ILE A 498 27.07 13.28 -21.34
CA ILE A 498 25.69 12.78 -21.47
C ILE A 498 24.80 13.58 -22.44
N GLY A 499 25.34 14.62 -23.09
CA GLY A 499 24.60 15.44 -24.06
C GLY A 499 23.47 16.29 -23.46
N LYS A 500 23.48 16.52 -22.15
CA LYS A 500 22.43 17.28 -21.42
C LYS A 500 23.02 18.50 -20.71
N ASP A 501 22.15 19.44 -20.35
CA ASP A 501 22.55 20.62 -19.59
C ASP A 501 22.67 20.38 -18.07
N ARG A 502 22.11 19.26 -17.61
CA ARG A 502 22.07 18.82 -16.21
C ARG A 502 22.18 17.30 -16.13
N GLY A 503 22.62 16.79 -14.97
CA GLY A 503 22.78 15.37 -14.75
C GLY A 503 22.96 15.03 -13.26
N PRO A 504 23.42 13.81 -12.97
CA PRO A 504 23.70 13.35 -11.60
C PRO A 504 24.81 14.20 -10.95
N ARG A 505 25.04 14.04 -9.64
CA ARG A 505 26.19 14.67 -8.97
C ARG A 505 27.47 14.31 -9.69
N LEU A 506 28.20 15.32 -10.17
CA LEU A 506 29.24 15.13 -11.19
C LEU A 506 30.44 14.32 -10.69
N ALA A 507 31.01 14.65 -9.53
CA ALA A 507 32.20 13.96 -9.05
C ALA A 507 31.95 12.48 -8.73
N PRO A 508 30.88 12.07 -7.99
CA PRO A 508 30.53 10.66 -7.83
C PRO A 508 30.25 9.95 -9.17
N PHE A 509 29.59 10.64 -10.09
CA PHE A 509 29.32 10.12 -11.43
C PHE A 509 30.62 9.84 -12.20
N LEU A 510 31.54 10.79 -12.28
CA LEU A 510 32.82 10.60 -12.97
C LEU A 510 33.69 9.55 -12.29
N ALA A 511 33.71 9.51 -10.96
CA ALA A 511 34.44 8.50 -10.19
C ALA A 511 33.91 7.06 -10.38
N SER A 512 32.66 6.90 -10.81
CA SER A 512 32.07 5.58 -11.13
C SER A 512 32.35 5.11 -12.57
N LEU A 513 32.92 5.97 -13.40
CA LEU A 513 33.31 5.63 -14.76
C LEU A 513 34.77 5.11 -14.80
N ASN A 514 35.10 4.39 -15.89
CA ASN A 514 36.48 4.02 -16.13
C ASN A 514 37.36 5.28 -16.24
N LYS A 515 38.47 5.35 -15.49
CA LYS A 515 39.37 6.51 -15.43
C LYS A 515 39.88 6.91 -16.81
N ASP A 516 40.34 5.94 -17.61
CA ASP A 516 40.86 6.21 -18.95
C ASP A 516 39.79 6.78 -19.88
N PHE A 517 38.55 6.29 -19.76
CA PHE A 517 37.41 6.86 -20.48
C PHE A 517 37.17 8.31 -20.10
N VAL A 518 37.19 8.62 -18.80
CA VAL A 518 36.97 9.99 -18.30
C VAL A 518 38.06 10.93 -18.82
N VAL A 519 39.33 10.52 -18.75
CA VAL A 519 40.47 11.29 -19.25
C VAL A 519 40.34 11.56 -20.76
N LYS A 520 40.13 10.54 -21.57
CA LYS A 520 39.96 10.68 -23.01
C LYS A 520 38.75 11.54 -23.38
N ARG A 521 37.66 11.41 -22.66
CA ARG A 521 36.45 12.20 -22.88
C ARG A 521 36.66 13.68 -22.50
N LEU A 522 37.38 13.99 -21.43
CA LEU A 522 37.77 15.37 -21.08
C LEU A 522 38.73 15.99 -22.09
N ARG A 523 39.51 15.16 -22.80
CA ARG A 523 40.36 15.58 -23.91
C ARG A 523 39.61 15.69 -25.23
N LEU A 524 38.36 15.22 -25.30
CA LEU A 524 37.52 15.11 -26.49
C LEU A 524 38.12 14.14 -27.56
N GLU A 525 38.82 13.10 -27.12
CA GLU A 525 39.42 12.09 -27.95
C GLU A 525 38.45 10.94 -28.30
N ILE A 526 37.50 10.64 -27.41
CA ILE A 526 36.47 9.60 -27.60
C ILE A 526 35.11 10.08 -27.10
#